data_88f8b5eba068c93517b91031eac6d79e
#
_entry.id   88f8b5eba068c93517b91031eac6d79e
#
_cell.length_a   1.000
_cell.length_b   1.000
_cell.length_c   1.000
_cell.angle_alpha   90.00
_cell.angle_beta   90.00
_cell.angle_gamma   90.00
#
_symmetry.space_group_name_H-M   'P 1'
#
loop_
_entity.id
_entity.type
_entity.pdbx_description
1 polymer ?
#
loop_
_entity_poly.entity_id
_entity_poly.type
_entity_poly.pdbx_seq_one_letter_code
_entity_poly.pdbx_strand_id
1 'polypeptide(L)'
;MTNPIGDIEKANVLLITGSNTTENHPVLSSYVKRAVTQKGAKLIVADPRRIPIVDFATVWMRQNLGTDVAWINGMMQVIIKEKLFDEAYVTARTVGLEDLKKTVEKYTPEFVEKITGIPKEDLIKAARLYASAKAA
;
A
#
# COMPACT_ATOMS: atom_id res chain seq x y z
N MET A 1 15.65 -0.91 -10.25
CA MET A 1 15.34 -0.85 -8.81
C MET A 1 16.04 0.35 -8.21
N THR A 2 15.34 1.14 -7.44
CA THR A 2 15.89 2.33 -6.76
C THR A 2 16.73 1.96 -5.53
N ASN A 3 16.41 0.83 -4.88
CA ASN A 3 17.05 0.37 -3.66
C ASN A 3 17.64 -1.03 -3.82
N PRO A 4 18.68 -1.41 -3.06
CA PRO A 4 19.17 -2.77 -2.97
C PRO A 4 18.09 -3.75 -2.47
N ILE A 5 18.09 -4.99 -2.97
CA ILE A 5 17.13 -6.03 -2.55
C ILE A 5 17.15 -6.27 -1.03
N GLY A 6 18.33 -6.17 -0.41
CA GLY A 6 18.48 -6.35 1.04
C GLY A 6 17.73 -5.33 1.90
N ASP A 7 17.33 -4.18 1.35
CA ASP A 7 16.57 -3.17 2.09
C ASP A 7 15.13 -3.62 2.36
N ILE A 8 14.61 -4.60 1.62
CA ILE A 8 13.30 -5.22 1.89
C ILE A 8 13.22 -5.75 3.34
N GLU A 9 14.31 -6.32 3.85
CA GLU A 9 14.33 -6.84 5.23
C GLU A 9 14.45 -5.75 6.31
N LYS A 10 14.70 -4.50 5.93
CA LYS A 10 14.76 -3.36 6.83
C LYS A 10 13.43 -2.59 6.90
N ALA A 11 12.52 -2.86 5.96
CA ALA A 11 11.21 -2.20 5.92
C ALA A 11 10.30 -2.70 7.05
N ASN A 12 9.52 -1.77 7.62
CA ASN A 12 8.49 -2.09 8.60
C ASN A 12 7.17 -2.47 7.94
N VAL A 13 6.91 -1.90 6.75
CA VAL A 13 5.74 -2.19 5.93
C VAL A 13 6.17 -2.42 4.49
N LEU A 14 5.56 -3.37 3.84
CA LEU A 14 5.76 -3.68 2.42
C LEU A 14 4.41 -3.63 1.70
N LEU A 15 4.36 -2.93 0.58
CA LEU A 15 3.21 -2.93 -0.32
C LEU A 15 3.60 -3.62 -1.62
N ILE A 16 2.91 -4.72 -1.95
CA ILE A 16 3.06 -5.44 -3.23
C ILE A 16 1.79 -5.26 -4.04
N THR A 17 1.93 -4.75 -5.24
CA THR A 17 0.82 -4.59 -6.18
C THR A 17 1.18 -5.08 -7.56
N GLY A 18 0.22 -5.76 -8.23
CA GLY A 18 0.35 -6.21 -9.62
C GLY A 18 1.52 -7.18 -9.88
N SER A 19 2.01 -7.88 -8.86
CA SER A 19 3.18 -8.75 -8.98
C SER A 19 3.00 -10.08 -8.26
N ASN A 20 3.04 -11.18 -9.02
CA ASN A 20 3.18 -12.53 -8.44
C ASN A 20 4.65 -12.82 -8.13
N THR A 21 5.15 -12.19 -7.08
CA THR A 21 6.56 -12.26 -6.69
C THR A 21 7.03 -13.68 -6.40
N THR A 22 6.15 -14.56 -5.90
CA THR A 22 6.52 -15.93 -5.57
C THR A 22 6.90 -16.75 -6.80
N GLU A 23 6.22 -16.53 -7.92
CA GLU A 23 6.47 -17.27 -9.16
C GLU A 23 7.49 -16.55 -10.06
N ASN A 24 7.33 -15.23 -10.24
CA ASN A 24 8.13 -14.48 -11.19
C ASN A 24 9.47 -13.98 -10.63
N HIS A 25 9.55 -13.81 -9.29
CA HIS A 25 10.73 -13.28 -8.59
C HIS A 25 10.98 -14.04 -7.28
N PRO A 26 11.28 -15.36 -7.31
CA PRO A 26 11.33 -16.19 -6.12
C PRO A 26 12.38 -15.76 -5.09
N VAL A 27 13.52 -15.21 -5.52
CA VAL A 27 14.54 -14.66 -4.64
C VAL A 27 13.99 -13.45 -3.88
N LEU A 28 13.36 -12.47 -4.57
CA LEU A 28 12.74 -11.31 -3.96
C LEU A 28 11.61 -11.72 -3.00
N SER A 29 10.78 -12.69 -3.39
CA SER A 29 9.75 -13.26 -2.52
C SER A 29 10.33 -13.82 -1.22
N SER A 30 11.49 -14.45 -1.27
CA SER A 30 12.16 -14.98 -0.07
C SER A 30 12.55 -13.85 0.90
N TYR A 31 13.04 -12.70 0.40
CA TYR A 31 13.30 -11.53 1.24
C TYR A 31 12.03 -10.98 1.87
N VAL A 32 10.95 -10.85 1.10
CA VAL A 32 9.64 -10.42 1.62
C VAL A 32 9.14 -11.36 2.73
N LYS A 33 9.17 -12.67 2.48
CA LYS A 33 8.74 -13.68 3.47
C LYS A 33 9.56 -13.60 4.75
N ARG A 34 10.89 -13.47 4.65
CA ARG A 34 11.75 -13.28 5.83
C ARG A 34 11.45 -11.98 6.58
N ALA A 35 11.24 -10.88 5.86
CA ALA A 35 10.85 -9.62 6.48
C ALA A 35 9.59 -9.78 7.33
N VAL A 36 8.58 -10.47 6.80
CA VAL A 36 7.32 -10.69 7.53
C VAL A 36 7.48 -11.68 8.67
N THR A 37 8.05 -12.87 8.42
CA THR A 37 8.04 -13.97 9.39
C THR A 37 9.10 -13.83 10.48
N GLN A 38 10.24 -13.22 10.16
CA GLN A 38 11.39 -13.16 11.08
C GLN A 38 11.65 -11.75 11.62
N LYS A 39 11.26 -10.69 10.87
CA LYS A 39 11.51 -9.29 11.26
C LYS A 39 10.25 -8.55 11.70
N GLY A 40 9.06 -9.17 11.55
CA GLY A 40 7.80 -8.59 11.99
C GLY A 40 7.22 -7.51 11.08
N ALA A 41 7.76 -7.37 9.87
CA ALA A 41 7.22 -6.45 8.87
C ALA A 41 5.76 -6.77 8.55
N LYS A 42 4.97 -5.75 8.26
CA LYS A 42 3.57 -5.88 7.82
C LYS A 42 3.53 -5.89 6.30
N LEU A 43 2.77 -6.81 5.74
CA LEU A 43 2.63 -6.95 4.29
C LEU A 43 1.22 -6.57 3.85
N ILE A 44 1.14 -5.64 2.92
CA ILE A 44 -0.08 -5.27 2.20
C ILE A 44 0.05 -5.82 0.79
N VAL A 45 -0.95 -6.57 0.34
CA VAL A 45 -0.99 -7.09 -1.04
C VAL A 45 -2.23 -6.54 -1.73
N ALA A 46 -2.03 -5.88 -2.87
CA ALA A 46 -3.11 -5.42 -3.75
C ALA A 46 -3.05 -6.21 -5.06
N ASP A 47 -3.85 -7.26 -5.15
CA ASP A 47 -3.95 -8.12 -6.36
C ASP A 47 -5.36 -8.73 -6.44
N PRO A 48 -5.99 -8.71 -7.62
CA PRO A 48 -7.31 -9.33 -7.83
C PRO A 48 -7.30 -10.84 -7.63
N ARG A 49 -6.14 -11.48 -7.79
CA ARG A 49 -5.95 -12.92 -7.64
C ARG A 49 -5.37 -13.25 -6.27
N ARG A 50 -5.79 -14.37 -5.71
CA ARG A 50 -5.13 -14.90 -4.52
C ARG A 50 -3.81 -15.58 -4.90
N ILE A 51 -2.78 -14.75 -5.09
CA ILE A 51 -1.41 -15.22 -5.34
C ILE A 51 -0.75 -15.74 -4.05
N PRO A 52 0.27 -16.64 -4.12
CA PRO A 52 0.82 -17.31 -2.94
C PRO A 52 1.36 -16.36 -1.85
N ILE A 53 1.80 -15.16 -2.21
CA ILE A 53 2.32 -14.19 -1.22
C ILE A 53 1.21 -13.64 -0.30
N VAL A 54 -0.07 -13.75 -0.70
CA VAL A 54 -1.22 -13.34 0.11
C VAL A 54 -1.29 -14.09 1.45
N ASP A 55 -0.80 -15.32 1.51
CA ASP A 55 -0.80 -16.11 2.75
C ASP A 55 0.09 -15.49 3.86
N PHE A 56 0.96 -14.55 3.50
CA PHE A 56 1.79 -13.78 4.41
C PHE A 56 1.26 -12.36 4.64
N ALA A 57 0.17 -11.97 3.99
CA ALA A 57 -0.34 -10.61 4.04
C ALA A 57 -1.02 -10.28 5.37
N THR A 58 -0.74 -9.09 5.90
CA THR A 58 -1.48 -8.47 7.00
C THR A 58 -2.82 -7.91 6.52
N VAL A 59 -2.83 -7.43 5.26
CA VAL A 59 -4.02 -6.95 4.55
C VAL A 59 -3.93 -7.40 3.10
N TRP A 60 -5.01 -7.99 2.59
CA TRP A 60 -5.17 -8.28 1.18
C TRP A 60 -6.30 -7.45 0.59
N MET A 61 -5.92 -6.46 -0.20
CA MET A 61 -6.83 -5.63 -0.97
C MET A 61 -7.13 -6.32 -2.31
N ARG A 62 -8.25 -7.03 -2.38
CA ARG A 62 -8.69 -7.72 -3.60
C ARG A 62 -9.52 -6.77 -4.45
N GLN A 63 -8.84 -5.98 -5.28
CA GLN A 63 -9.50 -5.03 -6.16
C GLN A 63 -10.10 -5.68 -7.40
N ASN A 64 -11.18 -5.11 -7.92
CA ASN A 64 -11.68 -5.37 -9.27
C ASN A 64 -10.66 -4.92 -10.32
N LEU A 65 -10.63 -5.58 -11.47
CA LEU A 65 -9.73 -5.22 -12.57
C LEU A 65 -10.01 -3.79 -13.06
N GLY A 66 -8.95 -3.05 -13.37
CA GLY A 66 -9.03 -1.68 -13.90
C GLY A 66 -9.38 -0.61 -12.87
N THR A 67 -9.33 -0.91 -11.57
CA THR A 67 -9.71 0.03 -10.50
C THR A 67 -8.51 0.52 -9.67
N ASP A 68 -7.29 0.35 -10.17
CA ASP A 68 -6.07 0.70 -9.43
C ASP A 68 -6.03 2.17 -9.01
N VAL A 69 -6.41 3.07 -9.92
CA VAL A 69 -6.47 4.51 -9.62
C VAL A 69 -7.41 4.80 -8.44
N ALA A 70 -8.51 4.05 -8.32
CA ALA A 70 -9.50 4.29 -7.26
C ALA A 70 -8.96 3.93 -5.87
N TRP A 71 -8.35 2.74 -5.69
CA TRP A 71 -7.83 2.36 -4.38
C TRP A 71 -6.58 3.16 -3.99
N ILE A 72 -5.70 3.50 -4.95
CA ILE A 72 -4.53 4.35 -4.68
C ILE A 72 -4.98 5.73 -4.21
N ASN A 73 -5.92 6.38 -4.93
CA ASN A 73 -6.48 7.66 -4.50
C ASN A 73 -7.21 7.56 -3.16
N GLY A 74 -7.89 6.43 -2.89
CA GLY A 74 -8.52 6.18 -1.61
C GLY A 74 -7.52 6.09 -0.45
N MET A 75 -6.40 5.41 -0.63
CA MET A 75 -5.32 5.41 0.37
C MET A 75 -4.77 6.83 0.60
N MET A 76 -4.53 7.59 -0.48
CA MET A 76 -4.07 8.99 -0.35
C MET A 76 -5.11 9.86 0.36
N GLN A 77 -6.40 9.67 0.08
CA GLN A 77 -7.48 10.40 0.76
C GLN A 77 -7.48 10.14 2.27
N VAL A 78 -7.35 8.89 2.69
CA VAL A 78 -7.26 8.53 4.12
C VAL A 78 -6.04 9.17 4.76
N ILE A 79 -4.85 9.05 4.13
CA ILE A 79 -3.59 9.60 4.64
C ILE A 79 -3.68 11.12 4.81
N ILE A 80 -4.24 11.82 3.84
CA ILE A 80 -4.39 13.28 3.87
C ILE A 80 -5.42 13.70 4.90
N LYS A 81 -6.58 13.05 4.94
CA LYS A 81 -7.68 13.37 5.86
C LYS A 81 -7.27 13.17 7.32
N GLU A 82 -6.52 12.12 7.60
CA GLU A 82 -6.04 11.80 8.95
C GLU A 82 -4.69 12.47 9.29
N LYS A 83 -4.14 13.29 8.36
CA LYS A 83 -2.85 14.00 8.53
C LYS A 83 -1.69 13.05 8.89
N LEU A 84 -1.62 11.90 8.24
CA LEU A 84 -0.59 10.89 8.49
C LEU A 84 0.69 11.10 7.65
N PHE A 85 0.78 12.16 6.87
CA PHE A 85 1.96 12.50 6.08
C PHE A 85 2.88 13.47 6.81
N ASP A 86 4.17 13.45 6.49
CA ASP A 86 5.14 14.41 6.99
C ASP A 86 4.93 15.78 6.32
N GLU A 87 4.26 16.68 7.02
CA GLU A 87 3.91 18.01 6.50
C GLU A 87 5.14 18.85 6.18
N ALA A 88 6.19 18.76 6.99
CA ALA A 88 7.43 19.50 6.78
C ALA A 88 8.13 19.03 5.50
N TYR A 89 8.23 17.72 5.32
CA TYR A 89 8.82 17.13 4.12
C TYR A 89 8.02 17.47 2.86
N VAL A 90 6.71 17.31 2.91
CA VAL A 90 5.82 17.56 1.76
C VAL A 90 5.89 19.02 1.35
N THR A 91 5.82 19.96 2.31
CA THR A 91 5.89 21.39 2.03
C THR A 91 7.24 21.79 1.41
N ALA A 92 8.34 21.20 1.87
CA ALA A 92 9.68 21.55 1.40
C ALA A 92 10.07 20.88 0.06
N ARG A 93 9.47 19.74 -0.28
CA ARG A 93 9.94 18.85 -1.36
C ARG A 93 8.90 18.56 -2.45
N THR A 94 7.67 19.00 -2.31
CA THR A 94 6.63 18.73 -3.30
C THR A 94 5.89 20.00 -3.73
N VAL A 95 5.22 19.90 -4.87
CA VAL A 95 4.32 20.94 -5.39
C VAL A 95 2.95 20.31 -5.72
N GLY A 96 1.88 21.12 -5.70
CA GLY A 96 0.55 20.66 -6.11
C GLY A 96 -0.24 19.91 -5.03
N LEU A 97 0.13 19.97 -3.75
CA LEU A 97 -0.59 19.28 -2.67
C LEU A 97 -2.07 19.68 -2.61
N GLU A 98 -2.40 20.97 -2.78
CA GLU A 98 -3.79 21.44 -2.72
C GLU A 98 -4.63 20.90 -3.88
N ASP A 99 -4.05 20.75 -5.07
CA ASP A 99 -4.76 20.15 -6.21
C ASP A 99 -4.93 18.65 -6.04
N LEU A 100 -3.93 17.97 -5.44
CA LEU A 100 -4.05 16.58 -5.03
C LEU A 100 -5.19 16.39 -4.02
N LYS A 101 -5.27 17.22 -2.98
CA LYS A 101 -6.34 17.17 -1.98
C LYS A 101 -7.72 17.24 -2.64
N LYS A 102 -7.93 18.22 -3.55
CA LYS A 102 -9.18 18.36 -4.31
C LYS A 102 -9.47 17.10 -5.15
N THR A 103 -8.44 16.56 -5.81
CA THR A 103 -8.60 15.40 -6.69
C THR A 103 -9.02 14.16 -5.93
N VAL A 104 -8.42 13.92 -4.74
CA VAL A 104 -8.69 12.71 -3.95
C VAL A 104 -9.92 12.84 -3.05
N GLU A 105 -10.49 14.02 -2.84
CA GLU A 105 -11.60 14.26 -1.93
C GLU A 105 -12.79 13.33 -2.16
N LYS A 106 -13.12 13.06 -3.42
CA LYS A 106 -14.22 12.18 -3.81
C LYS A 106 -13.95 10.69 -3.56
N TYR A 107 -12.68 10.29 -3.38
CA TYR A 107 -12.31 8.89 -3.18
C TYR A 107 -12.41 8.49 -1.71
N THR A 108 -13.58 8.70 -1.10
CA THR A 108 -13.84 8.23 0.26
C THR A 108 -13.78 6.71 0.32
N PRO A 109 -13.48 6.10 1.48
CA PRO A 109 -13.44 4.65 1.61
C PRO A 109 -14.71 3.95 1.12
N GLU A 110 -15.89 4.53 1.37
CA GLU A 110 -17.18 4.01 0.92
C GLU A 110 -17.33 4.08 -0.61
N PHE A 111 -16.85 5.15 -1.23
CA PHE A 111 -16.85 5.29 -2.68
C PHE A 111 -15.88 4.30 -3.34
N VAL A 112 -14.70 4.15 -2.76
CA VAL A 112 -13.68 3.20 -3.25
C VAL A 112 -14.18 1.76 -3.13
N GLU A 113 -14.79 1.37 -2.02
CA GLU A 113 -15.38 0.04 -1.83
C GLU A 113 -16.37 -0.31 -2.94
N LYS A 114 -17.27 0.63 -3.30
CA LYS A 114 -18.25 0.41 -4.38
C LYS A 114 -17.61 0.16 -5.75
N ILE A 115 -16.49 0.81 -6.04
CA ILE A 115 -15.80 0.68 -7.33
C ILE A 115 -14.90 -0.54 -7.36
N THR A 116 -14.12 -0.73 -6.29
CA THR A 116 -13.03 -1.70 -6.26
C THR A 116 -13.43 -3.05 -5.70
N GLY A 117 -14.48 -3.10 -4.89
CA GLY A 117 -14.83 -4.29 -4.10
C GLY A 117 -13.92 -4.53 -2.88
N ILE A 118 -12.94 -3.66 -2.63
CA ILE A 118 -12.11 -3.72 -1.43
C ILE A 118 -12.94 -3.25 -0.24
N PRO A 119 -13.08 -4.02 0.85
CA PRO A 119 -13.74 -3.56 2.06
C PRO A 119 -13.10 -2.25 2.57
N LYS A 120 -13.90 -1.26 2.92
CA LYS A 120 -13.40 0.04 3.38
C LYS A 120 -12.47 -0.05 4.59
N GLU A 121 -12.72 -1.01 5.48
CA GLU A 121 -11.89 -1.26 6.65
C GLU A 121 -10.48 -1.71 6.25
N ASP A 122 -10.37 -2.55 5.22
CA ASP A 122 -9.06 -3.02 4.70
C ASP A 122 -8.31 -1.89 4.01
N LEU A 123 -8.99 -1.04 3.26
CA LEU A 123 -8.39 0.16 2.64
C LEU A 123 -7.84 1.12 3.71
N ILE A 124 -8.64 1.42 4.73
CA ILE A 124 -8.25 2.31 5.84
C ILE A 124 -7.06 1.69 6.61
N LYS A 125 -7.13 0.41 6.91
CA LYS A 125 -6.06 -0.32 7.59
C LYS A 125 -4.76 -0.30 6.79
N ALA A 126 -4.83 -0.54 5.48
CA ALA A 126 -3.68 -0.49 4.60
C ALA A 126 -3.06 0.91 4.56
N ALA A 127 -3.87 1.96 4.40
CA ALA A 127 -3.42 3.34 4.37
C ALA A 127 -2.71 3.75 5.68
N ARG A 128 -3.30 3.42 6.83
CA ARG A 128 -2.71 3.71 8.14
C ARG A 128 -1.41 2.97 8.38
N LEU A 129 -1.37 1.67 8.05
CA LEU A 129 -0.15 0.87 8.17
C LEU A 129 0.98 1.45 7.32
N TYR A 130 0.67 1.81 6.08
CA TYR A 130 1.67 2.35 5.15
C TYR A 130 2.20 3.71 5.62
N ALA A 131 1.31 4.62 5.98
CA ALA A 131 1.68 5.99 6.36
C ALA A 131 2.36 6.10 7.73
N SER A 132 2.08 5.18 8.67
CA SER A 132 2.72 5.18 9.99
C SER A 132 4.06 4.44 10.04
N ALA A 133 4.48 3.84 8.94
CA ALA A 133 5.74 3.11 8.88
C ALA A 133 6.95 4.04 8.95
N LYS A 134 7.98 3.65 9.70
CA LYS A 134 9.29 4.35 9.67
C LYS A 134 10.01 4.13 8.35
N ALA A 135 9.80 2.97 7.73
CA ALA A 135 10.32 2.59 6.42
C ALA A 135 9.28 1.71 5.70
N ALA A 136 8.83 2.14 4.52
CA ALA A 136 7.90 1.42 3.67
C ALA A 136 8.44 1.33 2.23
#